data_99b3004c5655f242925c5aeeea5c6a1d
#
_entry.id   99b3004c5655f242925c5aeeea5c6a1d
#
_cell.length_a   1.000
_cell.length_b   1.000
_cell.length_c   1.000
_cell.angle_alpha   90.00
_cell.angle_beta   90.00
_cell.angle_gamma   90.00
#
_symmetry.space_group_name_H-M   'P 1'
#
loop_
_entity.id
_entity.type
_entity.pdbx_description
1 polymer ?
#
loop_
_entity_poly.entity_id
_entity_poly.type
_entity_poly.pdbx_seq_one_letter_code
_entity_poly.pdbx_strand_id
1 'polypeptide(L)'
;MARKVKDPRPSWDEYFMALANVVASRSNCSRRHVGAVIVKNRHILSTGYNGTPYNVKNCFEGGCPRCSGKTKSGTHLDECLCVHAEQNAICQAAQHGHAIDGATAYVTISPCLTCAKLLVNAGIKEVVYSGEYAFLDTVKDVFKQAGVKYRKFQGFKVSEFQGFKV
;
A
#
# COMPACT_ATOMS: atom_id res chain seq x y z
N MET A 1 -21.85 -36.72 -11.16
CA MET A 1 -21.13 -35.68 -10.41
C MET A 1 -20.70 -34.58 -11.38
N ALA A 2 -21.27 -33.37 -11.28
CA ALA A 2 -20.89 -32.27 -12.15
C ALA A 2 -19.45 -31.81 -11.83
N ARG A 3 -18.56 -31.78 -12.82
CA ARG A 3 -17.21 -31.22 -12.67
C ARG A 3 -17.37 -29.74 -12.27
N LYS A 4 -16.91 -29.36 -11.06
CA LYS A 4 -16.78 -27.95 -10.69
C LYS A 4 -15.81 -27.30 -11.69
N VAL A 5 -16.32 -26.48 -12.57
CA VAL A 5 -15.49 -25.67 -13.47
C VAL A 5 -14.71 -24.69 -12.60
N LYS A 6 -13.37 -24.77 -12.65
CA LYS A 6 -12.50 -23.84 -11.93
C LYS A 6 -12.63 -22.47 -12.60
N ASP A 7 -12.94 -21.42 -11.82
CA ASP A 7 -12.97 -20.05 -12.34
C ASP A 7 -11.57 -19.68 -12.87
N PRO A 8 -11.42 -19.31 -14.16
CA PRO A 8 -10.13 -18.96 -14.75
C PRO A 8 -9.64 -17.56 -14.32
N ARG A 9 -10.51 -16.75 -13.72
CA ARG A 9 -10.17 -15.39 -13.31
C ARG A 9 -9.31 -15.38 -12.05
N PRO A 10 -8.44 -14.35 -11.86
CA PRO A 10 -7.73 -14.18 -10.60
C PRO A 10 -8.73 -13.98 -9.45
N SER A 11 -8.36 -14.40 -8.25
CA SER A 11 -9.08 -14.07 -7.03
C SER A 11 -9.10 -12.54 -6.82
N TRP A 12 -10.03 -12.05 -6.01
CA TRP A 12 -10.10 -10.61 -5.70
C TRP A 12 -8.82 -10.10 -5.02
N ASP A 13 -8.19 -10.92 -4.18
CA ASP A 13 -6.90 -10.57 -3.58
C ASP A 13 -5.79 -10.44 -4.61
N GLU A 14 -5.70 -11.37 -5.55
CA GLU A 14 -4.73 -11.30 -6.65
C GLU A 14 -4.99 -10.09 -7.54
N TYR A 15 -6.22 -9.82 -7.88
CA TYR A 15 -6.63 -8.67 -8.70
C TYR A 15 -6.22 -7.34 -8.03
N PHE A 16 -6.60 -7.13 -6.76
CA PHE A 16 -6.30 -5.87 -6.08
C PHE A 16 -4.83 -5.72 -5.71
N MET A 17 -4.12 -6.82 -5.40
CA MET A 17 -2.68 -6.77 -5.18
C MET A 17 -1.92 -6.48 -6.48
N ALA A 18 -2.38 -7.00 -7.62
CA ALA A 18 -1.85 -6.65 -8.92
C ALA A 18 -2.01 -5.16 -9.23
N LEU A 19 -3.18 -4.60 -8.96
CA LEU A 19 -3.41 -3.16 -9.11
C LEU A 19 -2.50 -2.34 -8.19
N ALA A 20 -2.31 -2.76 -6.92
CA ALA A 20 -1.37 -2.09 -6.01
C ALA A 20 0.06 -2.08 -6.58
N ASN A 21 0.49 -3.14 -7.29
CA ASN A 21 1.78 -3.17 -7.98
C ASN A 21 1.84 -2.20 -9.16
N VAL A 22 0.78 -2.14 -9.96
CA VAL A 22 0.68 -1.16 -11.05
C VAL A 22 0.74 0.26 -10.48
N VAL A 23 0.03 0.53 -9.39
CA VAL A 23 0.08 1.82 -8.69
C VAL A 23 1.49 2.14 -8.20
N ALA A 24 2.21 1.16 -7.63
CA ALA A 24 3.60 1.32 -7.18
C ALA A 24 4.54 1.76 -8.30
N SER A 25 4.28 1.39 -9.57
CA SER A 25 5.11 1.78 -10.71
C SER A 25 5.13 3.29 -10.97
N ARG A 26 4.15 4.04 -10.42
CA ARG A 26 4.09 5.50 -10.50
C ARG A 26 4.89 6.21 -9.41
N SER A 27 5.46 5.47 -8.44
CA SER A 27 6.28 6.06 -7.39
C SER A 27 7.44 6.87 -7.97
N ASN A 28 7.65 8.08 -7.44
CA ASN A 28 8.80 8.91 -7.78
C ASN A 28 9.97 8.76 -6.80
N CYS A 29 9.86 7.86 -5.81
CA CYS A 29 10.92 7.61 -4.83
C CYS A 29 12.10 6.86 -5.46
N SER A 30 13.31 7.40 -5.32
CA SER A 30 14.54 6.79 -5.86
C SER A 30 15.00 5.54 -5.11
N ARG A 31 14.39 5.20 -3.96
CA ARG A 31 14.83 4.07 -3.13
C ARG A 31 13.88 2.88 -3.12
N ARG A 32 12.56 3.13 -3.08
CA ARG A 32 11.58 2.06 -2.94
C ARG A 32 10.25 2.47 -3.56
N HIS A 33 9.67 1.60 -4.35
CA HIS A 33 8.36 1.81 -4.95
C HIS A 33 7.32 1.03 -4.17
N VAL A 34 6.35 1.75 -3.62
CA VAL A 34 5.25 1.21 -2.82
C VAL A 34 3.93 1.71 -3.38
N GLY A 35 2.95 0.83 -3.46
CA GLY A 35 1.59 1.14 -3.88
C GLY A 35 0.56 0.67 -2.87
N ALA A 36 -0.52 1.40 -2.78
CA ALA A 36 -1.68 1.11 -1.96
C ALA A 36 -2.97 1.29 -2.78
N VAL A 37 -3.94 0.39 -2.56
CA VAL A 37 -5.29 0.47 -3.15
C VAL A 37 -6.30 0.27 -2.03
N ILE A 38 -7.23 1.21 -1.86
CA ILE A 38 -8.32 1.12 -0.89
C ILE A 38 -9.58 0.67 -1.60
N VAL A 39 -10.19 -0.41 -1.12
CA VAL A 39 -11.30 -1.11 -1.77
C VAL A 39 -12.44 -1.32 -0.78
N LYS A 40 -13.67 -1.08 -1.21
CA LYS A 40 -14.89 -1.43 -0.46
C LYS A 40 -15.90 -2.06 -1.39
N ASN A 41 -16.49 -3.17 -0.99
CA ASN A 41 -17.47 -3.91 -1.79
C ASN A 41 -16.97 -4.21 -3.23
N ARG A 42 -15.69 -4.55 -3.38
CA ARG A 42 -15.01 -4.80 -4.67
C ARG A 42 -14.89 -3.58 -5.58
N HIS A 43 -15.16 -2.38 -5.09
CA HIS A 43 -14.94 -1.12 -5.80
C HIS A 43 -13.69 -0.42 -5.25
N ILE A 44 -12.84 0.07 -6.14
CA ILE A 44 -11.68 0.89 -5.77
C ILE A 44 -12.20 2.27 -5.39
N LEU A 45 -11.86 2.71 -4.18
CA LEU A 45 -12.21 4.04 -3.68
C LEU A 45 -11.07 5.04 -3.86
N SER A 46 -9.84 4.60 -3.67
CA SER A 46 -8.64 5.42 -3.85
C SER A 46 -7.42 4.58 -4.09
N THR A 47 -6.38 5.23 -4.59
CA THR A 47 -5.05 4.65 -4.78
C THR A 47 -3.99 5.60 -4.21
N GLY A 48 -2.81 5.09 -3.91
CA GLY A 48 -1.68 5.90 -3.50
C GLY A 48 -0.37 5.22 -3.81
N TYR A 49 0.62 5.97 -4.21
CA TYR A 49 2.01 5.53 -4.32
C TYR A 49 2.90 6.48 -3.52
N ASN A 50 4.07 6.00 -3.09
CA ASN A 50 4.97 6.83 -2.32
C ASN A 50 5.76 7.80 -3.22
N GLY A 51 5.96 9.01 -2.73
CA GLY A 51 6.67 10.06 -3.45
C GLY A 51 6.66 11.39 -2.71
N THR A 52 7.39 12.36 -3.24
CA THR A 52 7.37 13.73 -2.70
C THR A 52 5.96 14.33 -2.80
N PRO A 53 5.58 15.26 -1.89
CA PRO A 53 4.28 15.91 -1.91
C PRO A 53 3.98 16.61 -3.23
N TYR A 54 2.71 16.90 -3.47
CA TYR A 54 2.24 17.65 -4.63
C TYR A 54 2.99 18.99 -4.77
N ASN A 55 3.41 19.35 -5.98
CA ASN A 55 4.22 20.54 -6.29
C ASN A 55 5.63 20.58 -5.68
N VAL A 56 6.08 19.54 -5.00
CA VAL A 56 7.48 19.40 -4.56
C VAL A 56 8.26 18.65 -5.64
N LYS A 57 9.51 19.07 -5.88
CA LYS A 57 10.42 18.42 -6.82
C LYS A 57 10.44 16.91 -6.60
N ASN A 58 10.39 16.14 -7.69
CA ASN A 58 10.38 14.68 -7.60
C ASN A 58 11.59 14.11 -6.86
N CYS A 59 11.39 13.03 -6.11
CA CYS A 59 12.46 12.41 -5.33
C CYS A 59 13.64 11.98 -6.22
N PHE A 60 13.38 11.38 -7.39
CA PHE A 60 14.44 10.96 -8.33
C PHE A 60 15.19 12.14 -8.96
N GLU A 61 14.63 13.33 -8.93
CA GLU A 61 15.28 14.57 -9.36
C GLU A 61 16.06 15.25 -8.23
N GLY A 62 16.18 14.60 -7.06
CA GLY A 62 16.84 15.16 -5.88
C GLY A 62 15.90 15.93 -4.93
N GLY A 63 14.58 15.84 -5.11
CA GLY A 63 13.59 16.53 -4.28
C GLY A 63 13.51 16.02 -2.83
N CYS A 64 14.07 14.84 -2.54
CA CYS A 64 14.20 14.31 -1.18
C CYS A 64 15.67 14.13 -0.81
N PRO A 65 16.29 15.03 -0.01
CA PRO A 65 17.70 14.95 0.37
C PRO A 65 18.07 13.62 1.04
N ARG A 66 17.15 13.09 1.88
CA ARG A 66 17.36 11.78 2.53
C ARG A 66 17.49 10.65 1.50
N CYS A 67 16.63 10.62 0.49
CA CYS A 67 16.64 9.54 -0.52
C CYS A 67 17.81 9.65 -1.50
N SER A 68 18.19 10.86 -1.90
CA SER A 68 19.33 11.13 -2.80
C SER A 68 20.69 11.08 -2.09
N GLY A 69 20.71 11.20 -0.75
CA GLY A 69 21.92 11.15 0.06
C GLY A 69 22.42 9.71 0.34
N LYS A 70 23.55 9.61 1.06
CA LYS A 70 24.16 8.34 1.52
C LYS A 70 23.52 7.76 2.78
N THR A 71 22.35 8.27 3.20
CA THR A 71 21.66 7.84 4.42
C THR A 71 21.34 6.34 4.38
N LYS A 72 21.70 5.63 5.44
CA LYS A 72 21.43 4.19 5.58
C LYS A 72 19.92 3.91 5.51
N SER A 73 19.53 2.81 4.86
CA SER A 73 18.13 2.40 4.81
C SER A 73 17.57 2.18 6.24
N GLY A 74 16.35 2.67 6.47
CA GLY A 74 15.67 2.54 7.78
C GLY A 74 16.05 3.60 8.83
N THR A 75 16.99 4.53 8.52
CA THR A 75 17.39 5.62 9.44
C THR A 75 16.87 6.96 8.94
N HIS A 76 16.75 7.97 9.83
CA HIS A 76 16.29 9.34 9.49
C HIS A 76 14.99 9.34 8.67
N LEU A 77 14.02 8.53 9.09
CA LEU A 77 12.75 8.38 8.37
C LEU A 77 11.86 9.62 8.50
N ASP A 78 11.99 10.33 9.60
CA ASP A 78 11.37 11.62 9.91
C ASP A 78 11.82 12.76 8.99
N GLU A 79 13.03 12.68 8.44
CA GLU A 79 13.56 13.63 7.46
C GLU A 79 13.14 13.31 6.02
N CYS A 80 12.47 12.19 5.80
CA CYS A 80 12.06 11.77 4.45
C CYS A 80 10.87 12.59 3.94
N LEU A 81 11.08 13.32 2.87
CA LEU A 81 10.00 14.11 2.24
C LEU A 81 8.99 13.26 1.45
N CYS A 82 9.30 11.98 1.19
CA CYS A 82 8.35 11.11 0.50
C CYS A 82 7.19 10.74 1.44
N VAL A 83 5.99 11.11 1.06
CA VAL A 83 4.73 10.64 1.65
C VAL A 83 4.56 9.16 1.32
N HIS A 84 4.07 8.37 2.26
CA HIS A 84 3.88 6.94 2.03
C HIS A 84 2.65 6.65 1.17
N ALA A 85 2.62 5.49 0.54
CA ALA A 85 1.54 5.08 -0.36
C ALA A 85 0.17 5.07 0.34
N GLU A 86 0.13 4.55 1.56
CA GLU A 86 -1.08 4.49 2.39
C GLU A 86 -1.59 5.88 2.75
N GLN A 87 -0.68 6.80 3.10
CA GLN A 87 -1.02 8.19 3.39
C GLN A 87 -1.60 8.87 2.16
N ASN A 88 -0.98 8.70 0.99
CA ASN A 88 -1.47 9.26 -0.27
C ASN A 88 -2.83 8.67 -0.66
N ALA A 89 -3.07 7.38 -0.42
CA ALA A 89 -4.37 6.77 -0.66
C ALA A 89 -5.47 7.38 0.24
N ILE A 90 -5.17 7.61 1.52
CA ILE A 90 -6.09 8.28 2.44
C ILE A 90 -6.34 9.74 2.01
N CYS A 91 -5.28 10.48 1.68
CA CYS A 91 -5.41 11.86 1.20
C CYS A 91 -6.22 11.95 -0.09
N GLN A 92 -6.00 11.03 -1.05
CA GLN A 92 -6.78 10.98 -2.29
C GLN A 92 -8.26 10.71 -2.00
N ALA A 93 -8.57 9.77 -1.10
CA ALA A 93 -9.95 9.50 -0.69
C ALA A 93 -10.61 10.76 -0.09
N ALA A 94 -9.90 11.44 0.80
CA ALA A 94 -10.39 12.68 1.41
C ALA A 94 -10.61 13.79 0.37
N GLN A 95 -9.66 13.98 -0.55
CA GLN A 95 -9.75 15.00 -1.61
C GLN A 95 -10.97 14.78 -2.53
N HIS A 96 -11.33 13.54 -2.79
CA HIS A 96 -12.46 13.18 -3.67
C HIS A 96 -13.77 12.87 -2.93
N GLY A 97 -13.79 13.03 -1.60
CA GLY A 97 -15.00 12.80 -0.80
C GLY A 97 -15.40 11.33 -0.68
N HIS A 98 -14.46 10.40 -0.84
CA HIS A 98 -14.73 8.97 -0.72
C HIS A 98 -14.63 8.52 0.75
N ALA A 99 -15.75 8.03 1.30
CA ALA A 99 -15.77 7.43 2.64
C ALA A 99 -15.10 6.05 2.60
N ILE A 100 -13.97 5.90 3.27
CA ILE A 100 -13.18 4.66 3.31
C ILE A 100 -13.38 3.84 4.59
N ASP A 101 -14.24 4.27 5.49
CA ASP A 101 -14.62 3.48 6.66
C ASP A 101 -15.16 2.10 6.25
N GLY A 102 -14.71 1.06 6.93
CA GLY A 102 -15.06 -0.33 6.63
C GLY A 102 -14.37 -0.93 5.38
N ALA A 103 -13.46 -0.19 4.73
CA ALA A 103 -12.75 -0.67 3.54
C ALA A 103 -11.59 -1.62 3.87
N THR A 104 -11.06 -2.28 2.82
CA THR A 104 -9.82 -3.07 2.81
C THR A 104 -8.71 -2.29 2.11
N ALA A 105 -7.53 -2.23 2.70
CA ALA A 105 -6.33 -1.66 2.08
C ALA A 105 -5.41 -2.79 1.58
N TYR A 106 -5.11 -2.80 0.30
CA TYR A 106 -4.09 -3.66 -0.31
C TYR A 106 -2.81 -2.85 -0.48
N VAL A 107 -1.71 -3.31 0.11
CA VAL A 107 -0.42 -2.60 0.09
C VAL A 107 0.70 -3.54 -0.33
N THR A 108 1.60 -3.05 -1.18
CA THR A 108 2.71 -3.89 -1.70
C THR A 108 3.75 -4.20 -0.64
N ILE A 109 3.84 -3.40 0.44
CA ILE A 109 4.73 -3.62 1.60
C ILE A 109 3.91 -3.35 2.86
N SER A 110 4.16 -4.14 3.93
CA SER A 110 3.49 -3.94 5.22
C SER A 110 3.60 -2.49 5.71
N PRO A 111 2.52 -1.88 6.21
CA PRO A 111 2.51 -0.52 6.70
C PRO A 111 3.55 -0.28 7.82
N CYS A 112 4.15 0.89 7.85
CA CYS A 112 4.89 1.34 9.03
C CYS A 112 3.91 1.74 10.16
N LEU A 113 4.42 1.96 11.37
CA LEU A 113 3.58 2.30 12.53
C LEU A 113 2.73 3.58 12.30
N THR A 114 3.30 4.59 11.66
CA THR A 114 2.55 5.82 11.34
C THR A 114 1.39 5.54 10.39
N CYS A 115 1.62 4.78 9.32
CA CYS A 115 0.57 4.39 8.39
C CYS A 115 -0.49 3.48 9.05
N ALA A 116 -0.08 2.56 9.92
CA ALA A 116 -1.02 1.71 10.65
C ALA A 116 -1.99 2.53 11.50
N LYS A 117 -1.49 3.52 12.25
CA LYS A 117 -2.33 4.44 13.05
C LYS A 117 -3.33 5.22 12.17
N LEU A 118 -2.87 5.71 11.02
CA LEU A 118 -3.74 6.45 10.09
C LEU A 118 -4.81 5.54 9.47
N LEU A 119 -4.46 4.33 9.06
CA LEU A 119 -5.42 3.36 8.52
C LEU A 119 -6.49 2.98 9.55
N VAL A 120 -6.10 2.78 10.83
CA VAL A 120 -7.05 2.54 11.92
C VAL A 120 -8.01 3.71 12.08
N ASN A 121 -7.48 4.94 12.19
CA ASN A 121 -8.29 6.14 12.38
C ASN A 121 -9.17 6.48 11.16
N ALA A 122 -8.76 6.06 9.96
CA ALA A 122 -9.57 6.16 8.74
C ALA A 122 -10.68 5.09 8.64
N GLY A 123 -10.79 4.20 9.63
CA GLY A 123 -11.84 3.17 9.69
C GLY A 123 -11.57 1.93 8.83
N ILE A 124 -10.33 1.73 8.36
CA ILE A 124 -9.98 0.52 7.59
C ILE A 124 -10.21 -0.73 8.47
N LYS A 125 -10.88 -1.74 7.94
CA LYS A 125 -11.20 -3.00 8.64
C LYS A 125 -10.30 -4.16 8.28
N GLU A 126 -9.63 -4.11 7.15
CA GLU A 126 -8.70 -5.14 6.72
C GLU A 126 -7.50 -4.51 6.01
N VAL A 127 -6.30 -5.02 6.31
CA VAL A 127 -5.06 -4.69 5.60
C VAL A 127 -4.45 -5.98 5.07
N VAL A 128 -4.26 -6.03 3.75
CA VAL A 128 -3.60 -7.12 3.02
C VAL A 128 -2.27 -6.60 2.50
N TYR A 129 -1.16 -7.22 2.89
CA TYR A 129 0.17 -6.79 2.46
C TYR A 129 0.97 -7.92 1.80
N SER A 130 1.87 -7.59 0.88
CA SER A 130 2.69 -8.57 0.19
C SER A 130 4.11 -8.68 0.77
N GLY A 131 4.88 -7.60 0.72
CA GLY A 131 6.23 -7.55 1.28
C GLY A 131 6.24 -7.17 2.76
N GLU A 132 7.30 -7.54 3.48
CA GLU A 132 7.47 -7.21 4.90
C GLU A 132 8.39 -6.01 5.10
N TYR A 133 8.05 -5.18 6.08
CA TYR A 133 8.85 -4.06 6.55
C TYR A 133 9.28 -4.28 8.01
N ALA A 134 10.28 -3.55 8.48
CA ALA A 134 10.73 -3.62 9.87
C ALA A 134 9.61 -3.23 10.87
N PHE A 135 9.72 -3.69 12.12
CA PHE A 135 8.77 -3.38 13.23
C PHE A 135 7.37 -3.97 13.07
N LEU A 136 7.26 -5.13 12.46
CA LEU A 136 5.99 -5.83 12.22
C LEU A 136 5.19 -6.12 13.51
N ASP A 137 5.84 -6.40 14.62
CA ASP A 137 5.15 -6.83 15.84
C ASP A 137 4.35 -5.69 16.46
N THR A 138 4.91 -4.48 16.59
CA THR A 138 4.18 -3.30 17.06
C THR A 138 3.00 -2.97 16.13
N VAL A 139 3.18 -3.09 14.82
CA VAL A 139 2.11 -2.86 13.84
C VAL A 139 1.00 -3.90 13.99
N LYS A 140 1.35 -5.19 14.17
CA LYS A 140 0.39 -6.26 14.44
C LYS A 140 -0.42 -6.00 15.69
N ASP A 141 0.25 -5.55 16.77
CA ASP A 141 -0.42 -5.23 18.05
C ASP A 141 -1.40 -4.08 17.91
N VAL A 142 -1.05 -3.01 17.19
CA VAL A 142 -1.96 -1.90 16.91
C VAL A 142 -3.20 -2.38 16.16
N PHE A 143 -3.03 -3.14 15.07
CA PHE A 143 -4.17 -3.65 14.31
C PHE A 143 -5.02 -4.63 15.11
N LYS A 144 -4.39 -5.51 15.91
CA LYS A 144 -5.09 -6.44 16.79
C LYS A 144 -5.95 -5.71 17.83
N GLN A 145 -5.41 -4.71 18.52
CA GLN A 145 -6.14 -3.92 19.50
C GLN A 145 -7.30 -3.13 18.86
N ALA A 146 -7.11 -2.64 17.63
CA ALA A 146 -8.13 -1.92 16.88
C ALA A 146 -9.17 -2.82 16.20
N GLY A 147 -9.05 -4.14 16.29
CA GLY A 147 -9.93 -5.09 15.61
C GLY A 147 -9.80 -5.09 14.10
N VAL A 148 -8.66 -4.62 13.56
CA VAL A 148 -8.37 -4.62 12.12
C VAL A 148 -7.77 -5.96 11.73
N LYS A 149 -8.34 -6.62 10.73
CA LYS A 149 -7.78 -7.85 10.17
C LYS A 149 -6.49 -7.50 9.40
N TYR A 150 -5.37 -8.07 9.83
CA TYR A 150 -4.06 -7.83 9.24
C TYR A 150 -3.46 -9.15 8.76
N ARG A 151 -3.27 -9.29 7.45
CA ARG A 151 -2.78 -10.54 6.87
C ARG A 151 -1.85 -10.35 5.68
N LYS A 152 -0.93 -11.30 5.54
CA LYS A 152 -0.07 -11.41 4.38
C LYS A 152 -0.83 -11.96 3.19
N PHE A 153 -0.63 -11.37 2.02
CA PHE A 153 -1.15 -11.85 0.75
C PHE A 153 -0.60 -13.25 0.44
N GLN A 154 -1.48 -14.14 0.04
CA GLN A 154 -1.17 -15.51 -0.39
C GLN A 154 -1.44 -15.61 -1.89
N GLY A 155 -0.40 -15.45 -2.71
CA GLY A 155 -0.52 -15.48 -4.16
C GLY A 155 0.85 -15.33 -4.83
N PHE A 156 0.91 -14.66 -5.96
CA PHE A 156 2.15 -14.41 -6.68
C PHE A 156 3.12 -13.52 -5.86
N LYS A 157 4.41 -13.69 -6.08
CA LYS A 157 5.38 -12.74 -5.55
C LYS A 157 5.32 -11.44 -6.36
N VAL A 158 5.31 -10.30 -5.65
CA VAL A 158 5.24 -8.96 -6.27
C VAL A 158 6.36 -8.76 -7.29
N SER A 159 7.57 -9.25 -6.99
CA SER A 159 8.73 -9.21 -7.90
C SER A 159 8.57 -10.06 -9.17
N GLU A 160 7.65 -11.01 -9.17
CA GLU A 160 7.37 -11.93 -10.29
C GLU A 160 6.13 -11.52 -11.09
N PHE A 161 5.44 -10.45 -10.65
CA PHE A 161 4.22 -9.99 -11.32
C PHE A 161 4.56 -9.37 -12.69
N GLN A 162 4.20 -10.09 -13.76
CA GLN A 162 4.35 -9.67 -15.16
C GLN A 162 3.01 -9.29 -15.82
N GLY A 163 1.96 -9.12 -15.01
CA GLY A 163 0.60 -8.98 -15.49
C GLY A 163 -0.14 -10.33 -15.57
N PHE A 164 -1.45 -10.26 -15.74
CA PHE A 164 -2.25 -11.44 -16.05
C PHE A 164 -2.18 -11.68 -17.56
N LYS A 165 -1.89 -12.94 -17.97
CA LYS A 165 -2.10 -13.35 -19.36
C LYS A 165 -3.60 -13.39 -19.62
N VAL A 166 -4.07 -12.56 -20.53
CA VAL A 166 -5.45 -12.56 -21.01
C VAL A 166 -5.59 -13.61 -22.12
#